data_80e35afff7440207e2c68e31bb1e4e6a
#
_entry.id   80e35afff7440207e2c68e31bb1e4e6a
#
_cell.length_a   1.000
_cell.length_b   1.000
_cell.length_c   1.000
_cell.angle_alpha   90.00
_cell.angle_beta   90.00
_cell.angle_gamma   90.00
#
_symmetry.space_group_name_H-M   'P 1'
#
loop_
_entity.id
_entity.type
_entity.pdbx_description
1 polymer ?
#
loop_
_entity_poly.entity_id
_entity_poly.type
_entity_poly.pdbx_seq_one_letter_code
_entity_poly.pdbx_strand_id
1 'polypeptide(L)'
;MRVARDTWSAEVQKWDHLKHLRYSVVVGTAEERLADLKADADIYIINRENVDWLVSNTAFDYDMIVIDELSSFKNHQSKRFKALMKVRPKVKRIVGLTGTPASNGLMDLFAEFRLLDMGERLGRFIGQYRNEYFKPDKQNGYIVYSYKPLPDAEERIYEKISDITVSMKAIDHLKMPELVSNKYIVKMSD
;
A
#
# COMPACT_ATOMS: atom_id res chain seq x y z
N MET A 1 8.55 -13.51 2.00
CA MET A 1 10.00 -13.52 2.19
C MET A 1 10.77 -13.26 0.88
N ARG A 2 10.46 -13.92 -0.24
CA ARG A 2 11.22 -13.77 -1.50
C ARG A 2 11.27 -12.33 -2.02
N VAL A 3 10.18 -11.59 -2.00
CA VAL A 3 10.13 -10.22 -2.56
C VAL A 3 11.12 -9.30 -1.88
N ALA A 4 11.17 -9.26 -0.55
CA ALA A 4 12.10 -8.42 0.17
C ALA A 4 13.56 -8.86 -0.01
N ARG A 5 13.84 -10.17 -0.08
CA ARG A 5 15.20 -10.71 -0.18
C ARG A 5 15.75 -10.63 -1.60
N ASP A 6 14.94 -10.99 -2.59
CA ASP A 6 15.44 -11.26 -3.94
C ASP A 6 15.05 -10.15 -4.93
N THR A 7 13.81 -9.68 -4.93
CA THR A 7 13.32 -8.73 -5.94
C THR A 7 13.91 -7.34 -5.76
N TRP A 8 13.76 -6.75 -4.58
CA TRP A 8 14.25 -5.38 -4.34
C TRP A 8 15.78 -5.28 -4.39
N SER A 9 16.48 -6.28 -3.89
CA SER A 9 17.95 -6.35 -3.98
C SER A 9 18.42 -6.42 -5.44
N ALA A 10 17.74 -7.23 -6.25
CA ALA A 10 18.04 -7.33 -7.68
C ALA A 10 17.76 -6.03 -8.43
N GLU A 11 16.67 -5.33 -8.10
CA GLU A 11 16.35 -4.04 -8.72
C GLU A 11 17.39 -2.97 -8.38
N VAL A 12 17.86 -2.87 -7.12
CA VAL A 12 18.94 -1.93 -6.76
C VAL A 12 20.20 -2.21 -7.56
N GLN A 13 20.55 -3.47 -7.78
CA GLN A 13 21.75 -3.86 -8.54
C GLN A 13 21.60 -3.67 -10.06
N LYS A 14 20.38 -3.76 -10.59
CA LYS A 14 20.08 -3.68 -12.01
C LYS A 14 20.26 -2.27 -12.60
N TRP A 15 19.89 -1.26 -11.83
CA TRP A 15 19.86 0.12 -12.33
C TRP A 15 21.14 0.88 -12.01
N ASP A 16 21.85 1.37 -13.02
CA ASP A 16 23.15 2.03 -12.87
C ASP A 16 23.15 3.19 -11.88
N HIS A 17 22.06 3.96 -11.84
CA HIS A 17 21.93 5.09 -10.93
C HIS A 17 21.63 4.69 -9.48
N LEU A 18 21.37 3.41 -9.20
CA LEU A 18 21.12 2.87 -7.85
C LEU A 18 22.26 2.01 -7.32
N LYS A 19 23.16 1.54 -8.17
CA LYS A 19 24.26 0.61 -7.81
C LYS A 19 25.22 1.16 -6.72
N HIS A 20 25.27 2.47 -6.57
CA HIS A 20 26.12 3.10 -5.53
C HIS A 20 25.46 3.07 -4.14
N LEU A 21 24.17 2.76 -4.04
CA LEU A 21 23.46 2.70 -2.77
C LEU A 21 23.72 1.38 -2.07
N ARG A 22 24.04 1.48 -0.77
CA ARG A 22 24.17 0.32 0.12
C ARG A 22 22.81 -0.07 0.62
N TYR A 23 22.53 -1.36 0.67
CA TYR A 23 21.25 -1.84 1.19
C TYR A 23 21.46 -2.95 2.22
N SER A 24 20.51 -3.04 3.15
CA SER A 24 20.42 -4.12 4.13
C SER A 24 19.07 -4.80 4.04
N VAL A 25 19.04 -6.14 3.99
CA VAL A 25 17.82 -6.95 3.91
C VAL A 25 17.46 -7.44 5.30
N VAL A 26 16.45 -6.80 5.90
CA VAL A 26 16.05 -6.99 7.30
C VAL A 26 15.01 -8.10 7.41
N VAL A 27 15.46 -9.34 7.53
CA VAL A 27 14.61 -10.55 7.56
C VAL A 27 15.11 -11.56 8.59
N GLY A 28 14.33 -12.62 8.85
CA GLY A 28 14.71 -13.67 9.81
C GLY A 28 14.17 -13.42 11.21
N THR A 29 14.91 -13.87 12.23
CA THR A 29 14.58 -13.71 13.65
C THR A 29 14.62 -12.25 14.11
N ALA A 30 14.14 -11.94 15.29
CA ALA A 30 14.20 -10.59 15.84
C ALA A 30 15.66 -10.13 16.03
N GLU A 31 16.54 -11.03 16.43
CA GLU A 31 17.97 -10.77 16.64
C GLU A 31 18.69 -10.48 15.32
N GLU A 32 18.44 -11.31 14.30
CA GLU A 32 18.98 -11.10 12.95
C GLU A 32 18.53 -9.75 12.40
N ARG A 33 17.23 -9.42 12.49
CA ARG A 33 16.71 -8.12 12.03
C ARG A 33 17.34 -6.93 12.76
N LEU A 34 17.59 -7.04 14.06
CA LEU A 34 18.28 -5.99 14.82
C LEU A 34 19.74 -5.83 14.39
N ALA A 35 20.41 -6.93 14.05
CA ALA A 35 21.76 -6.90 13.49
C ALA A 35 21.77 -6.23 12.10
N ASP A 36 20.84 -6.63 11.23
CA ASP A 36 20.71 -6.06 9.88
C ASP A 36 20.39 -4.55 9.91
N LEU A 37 19.63 -4.08 10.89
CA LEU A 37 19.29 -2.66 11.06
C LEU A 37 20.46 -1.81 11.58
N LYS A 38 21.52 -2.44 12.16
CA LYS A 38 22.74 -1.75 12.56
C LYS A 38 23.75 -1.56 11.42
N ALA A 39 23.52 -2.21 10.28
CA ALA A 39 24.35 -2.04 9.10
C ALA A 39 24.30 -0.58 8.64
N ASP A 40 25.45 -0.05 8.22
CA ASP A 40 25.54 1.26 7.59
C ASP A 40 25.03 1.15 6.14
N ALA A 41 23.74 1.37 5.94
CA ALA A 41 23.06 1.23 4.67
C ALA A 41 22.19 2.45 4.35
N ASP A 42 22.03 2.72 3.06
CA ASP A 42 21.18 3.79 2.54
C ASP A 42 19.73 3.32 2.38
N ILE A 43 19.54 1.99 2.19
CA ILE A 43 18.23 1.36 2.00
C ILE A 43 18.10 0.16 2.94
N TYR A 44 17.00 0.12 3.69
CA TYR A 44 16.61 -1.03 4.50
C TYR A 44 15.35 -1.68 3.91
N ILE A 45 15.46 -2.94 3.55
CA ILE A 45 14.39 -3.71 2.90
C ILE A 45 13.77 -4.66 3.91
N ILE A 46 12.51 -4.45 4.25
CA ILE A 46 11.82 -5.25 5.27
C ILE A 46 10.48 -5.77 4.76
N ASN A 47 10.07 -6.95 5.21
CA ASN A 47 8.74 -7.47 4.94
C ASN A 47 7.68 -6.62 5.64
N ARG A 48 6.59 -6.32 4.94
CA ARG A 48 5.44 -5.53 5.46
C ARG A 48 4.80 -6.13 6.71
N GLU A 49 4.88 -7.44 6.90
CA GLU A 49 4.40 -8.13 8.11
C GLU A 49 5.18 -7.73 9.36
N ASN A 50 6.42 -7.28 9.20
CA ASN A 50 7.30 -6.85 10.27
C ASN A 50 7.24 -5.35 10.59
N VAL A 51 6.36 -4.57 9.95
CA VAL A 51 6.23 -3.12 10.17
C VAL A 51 5.87 -2.79 11.61
N ASP A 52 4.94 -3.52 12.23
CA ASP A 52 4.57 -3.33 13.64
C ASP A 52 5.75 -3.60 14.57
N TRP A 53 6.50 -4.67 14.31
CA TRP A 53 7.73 -4.98 15.03
C TRP A 53 8.79 -3.89 14.86
N LEU A 54 9.03 -3.42 13.63
CA LEU A 54 10.01 -2.37 13.33
C LEU A 54 9.71 -1.09 14.13
N VAL A 55 8.47 -0.62 14.06
CA VAL A 55 8.02 0.58 14.78
C VAL A 55 8.13 0.42 16.29
N SER A 56 7.91 -0.79 16.81
CA SER A 56 7.95 -1.05 18.26
C SER A 56 9.36 -1.25 18.81
N ASN A 57 10.34 -1.60 17.98
CA ASN A 57 11.71 -1.97 18.43
C ASN A 57 12.80 -1.03 17.95
N THR A 58 12.46 0.04 17.22
CA THR A 58 13.44 1.00 16.70
C THR A 58 12.99 2.44 16.95
N ALA A 59 13.91 3.39 16.87
CA ALA A 59 13.60 4.83 16.91
C ALA A 59 12.83 5.31 15.68
N PHE A 60 12.80 4.48 14.62
CA PHE A 60 12.19 4.78 13.34
C PHE A 60 12.65 6.14 12.78
N ASP A 61 13.91 6.22 12.48
CA ASP A 61 14.57 7.40 11.93
C ASP A 61 14.88 7.20 10.45
N TYR A 62 13.83 7.28 9.63
CA TYR A 62 13.92 7.13 8.17
C TYR A 62 13.30 8.34 7.50
N ASP A 63 14.01 8.92 6.53
CA ASP A 63 13.53 10.06 5.75
C ASP A 63 12.41 9.68 4.78
N MET A 64 12.47 8.48 4.22
CA MET A 64 11.56 8.02 3.19
C MET A 64 11.07 6.60 3.44
N ILE A 65 9.81 6.35 3.12
CA ILE A 65 9.20 5.02 3.08
C ILE A 65 8.70 4.74 1.67
N VAL A 66 9.04 3.55 1.15
CA VAL A 66 8.41 2.99 -0.06
C VAL A 66 7.61 1.77 0.35
N ILE A 67 6.31 1.78 0.06
CA ILE A 67 5.40 0.66 0.35
C ILE A 67 5.13 -0.06 -0.96
N ASP A 68 5.72 -1.24 -1.11
CA ASP A 68 5.37 -2.16 -2.18
C ASP A 68 4.06 -2.89 -1.81
N GLU A 69 3.13 -2.94 -2.75
CA GLU A 69 1.76 -3.41 -2.56
C GLU A 69 1.01 -2.59 -1.48
N LEU A 70 0.80 -1.30 -1.76
CA LEU A 70 0.10 -0.37 -0.87
C LEU A 70 -1.30 -0.88 -0.49
N SER A 71 -2.00 -1.58 -1.38
CA SER A 71 -3.30 -2.21 -1.15
C SER A 71 -3.33 -3.15 0.08
N SER A 72 -2.17 -3.63 0.53
CA SER A 72 -2.06 -4.40 1.76
C SER A 72 -2.35 -3.58 3.03
N PHE A 73 -2.36 -2.24 2.95
CA PHE A 73 -2.67 -1.31 4.04
C PHE A 73 -4.09 -0.75 3.99
N LYS A 74 -4.95 -1.24 3.12
CA LYS A 74 -6.36 -0.82 2.97
C LYS A 74 -7.22 -0.92 4.23
N ASN A 75 -6.84 -1.72 5.20
CA ASN A 75 -7.54 -1.81 6.49
C ASN A 75 -6.90 -0.86 7.51
N HIS A 76 -7.53 0.31 7.71
CA HIS A 76 -7.10 1.33 8.68
C HIS A 76 -7.12 0.87 10.15
N GLN A 77 -7.76 -0.26 10.47
CA GLN A 77 -7.78 -0.82 11.82
C GLN A 77 -6.68 -1.86 12.06
N SER A 78 -5.98 -2.30 11.03
CA SER A 78 -4.91 -3.29 11.14
C SER A 78 -3.74 -2.79 12.01
N LYS A 79 -3.07 -3.71 12.70
CA LYS A 79 -1.91 -3.38 13.56
C LYS A 79 -0.82 -2.67 12.76
N ARG A 80 -0.48 -3.18 11.57
CA ARG A 80 0.55 -2.58 10.70
C ARG A 80 0.20 -1.16 10.26
N PHE A 81 -1.06 -0.89 9.91
CA PHE A 81 -1.51 0.45 9.57
C PHE A 81 -1.36 1.40 10.76
N LYS A 82 -1.87 1.02 11.92
CA LYS A 82 -1.78 1.83 13.15
C LYS A 82 -0.33 2.08 13.57
N ALA A 83 0.54 1.09 13.44
CA ALA A 83 1.96 1.23 13.72
C ALA A 83 2.61 2.27 12.79
N LEU A 84 2.39 2.14 11.48
CA LEU A 84 2.97 3.06 10.51
C LEU A 84 2.43 4.49 10.67
N MET A 85 1.15 4.65 10.99
CA MET A 85 0.55 5.96 11.28
C MET A 85 1.16 6.67 12.48
N LYS A 86 1.67 5.94 13.50
CA LYS A 86 2.34 6.56 14.66
C LYS A 86 3.64 7.26 14.27
N VAL A 87 4.36 6.69 13.31
CA VAL A 87 5.67 7.20 12.87
C VAL A 87 5.58 8.06 11.61
N ARG A 88 4.44 8.03 10.91
CA ARG A 88 4.22 8.78 9.66
C ARG A 88 4.58 10.27 9.76
N PRO A 89 4.27 11.00 10.85
CA PRO A 89 4.65 12.41 10.99
C PRO A 89 6.16 12.68 11.01
N LYS A 90 6.99 11.67 11.30
CA LYS A 90 8.46 11.79 11.29
C LYS A 90 9.04 11.63 9.89
N VAL A 91 8.29 11.02 8.97
CA VAL A 91 8.75 10.64 7.63
C VAL A 91 8.53 11.80 6.67
N LYS A 92 9.58 12.25 6.00
CA LYS A 92 9.53 13.36 5.05
C LYS A 92 8.80 12.98 3.76
N ARG A 93 9.04 11.77 3.26
CA ARG A 93 8.47 11.30 1.98
C ARG A 93 7.93 9.87 2.10
N ILE A 94 6.79 9.63 1.50
CA ILE A 94 6.20 8.30 1.37
C ILE A 94 5.77 8.05 -0.07
N VAL A 95 6.03 6.85 -0.57
CA VAL A 95 5.61 6.38 -1.89
C VAL A 95 4.89 5.06 -1.72
N GLY A 96 3.73 4.94 -2.33
CA GLY A 96 2.97 3.69 -2.40
C GLY A 96 2.94 3.15 -3.82
N LEU A 97 3.27 1.88 -3.98
CA LEU A 97 3.20 1.16 -5.25
C LEU A 97 2.10 0.12 -5.15
N THR A 98 1.23 0.05 -6.14
CA THR A 98 0.19 -0.99 -6.20
C THR A 98 -0.34 -1.14 -7.62
N GLY A 99 -0.60 -2.37 -8.03
CA GLY A 99 -1.30 -2.65 -9.29
C GLY A 99 -2.83 -2.58 -9.18
N THR A 100 -3.37 -2.56 -7.97
CA THR A 100 -4.81 -2.64 -7.69
C THR A 100 -5.22 -1.75 -6.52
N PRO A 101 -5.22 -0.42 -6.66
CA PRO A 101 -5.44 0.50 -5.54
C PRO A 101 -6.82 0.32 -4.88
N ALA A 102 -7.86 0.05 -5.64
CA ALA A 102 -9.23 -0.13 -5.14
C ALA A 102 -9.70 -1.59 -5.31
N SER A 103 -8.92 -2.56 -4.85
CA SER A 103 -9.16 -3.99 -5.07
C SER A 103 -10.54 -4.50 -4.60
N ASN A 104 -11.10 -3.91 -3.53
CA ASN A 104 -12.44 -4.19 -3.02
C ASN A 104 -13.37 -2.98 -3.16
N GLY A 105 -13.02 -2.02 -4.01
CA GLY A 105 -13.79 -0.80 -4.25
C GLY A 105 -13.21 0.45 -3.59
N LEU A 106 -13.85 1.58 -3.85
CA LEU A 106 -13.38 2.91 -3.46
C LEU A 106 -13.14 3.11 -1.95
N MET A 107 -13.75 2.25 -1.10
CA MET A 107 -13.57 2.31 0.35
C MET A 107 -12.11 2.02 0.78
N ASP A 108 -11.38 1.22 0.00
CA ASP A 108 -9.99 0.87 0.28
C ASP A 108 -9.06 2.09 0.22
N LEU A 109 -9.34 3.04 -0.68
CA LEU A 109 -8.55 4.26 -0.90
C LEU A 109 -8.43 5.13 0.35
N PHE A 110 -9.43 5.13 1.24
CA PHE A 110 -9.35 5.90 2.48
C PHE A 110 -8.09 5.60 3.30
N ALA A 111 -7.82 4.33 3.55
CA ALA A 111 -6.68 3.94 4.38
C ALA A 111 -5.35 4.19 3.66
N GLU A 112 -5.29 3.87 2.37
CA GLU A 112 -4.11 4.04 1.55
C GLU A 112 -3.69 5.52 1.50
N PHE A 113 -4.60 6.41 1.15
CA PHE A 113 -4.32 7.84 1.07
C PHE A 113 -4.10 8.47 2.43
N ARG A 114 -4.74 7.97 3.49
CA ARG A 114 -4.43 8.42 4.83
C ARG A 114 -2.98 8.13 5.25
N LEU A 115 -2.37 7.06 4.77
CA LEU A 115 -0.93 6.83 4.94
C LEU A 115 -0.10 7.79 4.08
N LEU A 116 -0.49 8.02 2.82
CA LEU A 116 0.28 8.83 1.89
C LEU A 116 0.33 10.30 2.31
N ASP A 117 -0.81 10.91 2.65
CA ASP A 117 -0.94 12.34 2.89
C ASP A 117 -1.52 12.72 4.27
N MET A 118 -1.62 11.76 5.19
CA MET A 118 -2.21 11.93 6.53
C MET A 118 -3.68 12.41 6.51
N GLY A 119 -4.39 12.14 5.42
CA GLY A 119 -5.81 12.48 5.25
C GLY A 119 -6.05 13.90 4.76
N GLU A 120 -5.08 14.51 4.10
CA GLU A 120 -5.24 15.85 3.51
C GLU A 120 -6.31 15.86 2.42
N ARG A 121 -6.32 14.86 1.54
CA ARG A 121 -7.25 14.80 0.39
C ARG A 121 -8.57 14.08 0.70
N LEU A 122 -8.50 12.89 1.27
CA LEU A 122 -9.69 12.06 1.49
C LEU A 122 -10.23 12.09 2.93
N GLY A 123 -9.66 12.95 3.77
CA GLY A 123 -10.10 13.15 5.15
C GLY A 123 -9.36 12.27 6.17
N ARG A 124 -9.39 12.73 7.41
CA ARG A 124 -8.70 12.07 8.54
C ARG A 124 -9.52 10.95 9.18
N PHE A 125 -10.83 11.00 9.02
CA PHE A 125 -11.77 10.10 9.69
C PHE A 125 -12.64 9.36 8.68
N ILE A 126 -12.73 8.04 8.85
CA ILE A 126 -13.53 7.17 7.96
C ILE A 126 -15.01 7.60 7.90
N GLY A 127 -15.55 8.18 8.98
CA GLY A 127 -16.92 8.69 8.99
C GLY A 127 -17.13 9.84 8.01
N GLN A 128 -16.19 10.78 7.93
CA GLN A 128 -16.24 11.89 6.96
C GLN A 128 -16.19 11.35 5.53
N TYR A 129 -15.26 10.45 5.24
CA TYR A 129 -15.12 9.81 3.94
C TYR A 129 -16.39 9.08 3.50
N ARG A 130 -17.02 8.32 4.43
CA ARG A 130 -18.28 7.62 4.16
C ARG A 130 -19.41 8.59 3.90
N ASN A 131 -19.56 9.63 4.70
CA ASN A 131 -20.64 10.62 4.53
C ASN A 131 -20.50 11.42 3.22
N GLU A 132 -19.27 11.65 2.77
CA GLU A 132 -18.99 12.45 1.57
C GLU A 132 -19.18 11.67 0.28
N TYR A 133 -18.82 10.38 0.27
CA TYR A 133 -18.74 9.59 -0.97
C TYR A 133 -19.64 8.36 -1.01
N PHE A 134 -20.32 8.01 0.10
CA PHE A 134 -21.08 6.78 0.18
C PHE A 134 -22.44 7.00 0.84
N LYS A 135 -23.33 6.06 0.61
CA LYS A 135 -24.60 5.92 1.35
C LYS A 135 -24.68 4.53 1.96
N PRO A 136 -25.42 4.36 3.07
CA PRO A 136 -25.74 3.04 3.60
C PRO A 136 -26.41 2.16 2.54
N ASP A 137 -25.98 0.89 2.46
CA ASP A 137 -26.54 -0.11 1.54
C ASP A 137 -27.32 -1.17 2.33
N LYS A 138 -26.64 -1.92 3.20
CA LYS A 138 -27.27 -2.88 4.09
C LYS A 138 -27.18 -2.39 5.53
N GLN A 139 -28.35 -2.28 6.18
CA GLN A 139 -28.43 -1.83 7.58
C GLN A 139 -29.54 -2.54 8.35
N ASN A 140 -29.36 -2.61 9.66
CA ASN A 140 -30.41 -3.05 10.59
C ASN A 140 -30.50 -2.02 11.73
N GLY A 141 -31.59 -1.26 11.75
CA GLY A 141 -31.73 -0.09 12.63
C GLY A 141 -30.59 0.91 12.40
N TYR A 142 -29.83 1.19 13.44
CA TYR A 142 -28.70 2.13 13.39
C TYR A 142 -27.36 1.50 12.94
N ILE A 143 -27.32 0.18 12.76
CA ILE A 143 -26.09 -0.54 12.41
C ILE A 143 -26.01 -0.68 10.89
N VAL A 144 -25.01 -0.04 10.28
CA VAL A 144 -24.73 -0.14 8.84
C VAL A 144 -23.68 -1.21 8.61
N TYR A 145 -24.01 -2.23 7.83
CA TYR A 145 -23.11 -3.36 7.50
C TYR A 145 -22.32 -3.12 6.21
N SER A 146 -22.91 -2.42 5.24
CA SER A 146 -22.23 -2.10 3.99
C SER A 146 -22.59 -0.72 3.48
N TYR A 147 -21.69 -0.18 2.65
CA TYR A 147 -21.83 1.13 2.02
C TYR A 147 -21.73 1.00 0.52
N LYS A 148 -22.54 1.77 -0.20
CA LYS A 148 -22.52 1.88 -1.65
C LYS A 148 -22.04 3.28 -2.05
N PRO A 149 -21.13 3.41 -3.04
CA PRO A 149 -20.69 4.72 -3.49
C PRO A 149 -21.85 5.53 -4.06
N LEU A 150 -21.79 6.84 -3.90
CA LEU A 150 -22.64 7.79 -4.61
C LEU A 150 -22.31 7.76 -6.11
N PRO A 151 -23.23 8.16 -6.99
CA PRO A 151 -23.03 8.07 -8.45
C PRO A 151 -21.78 8.80 -8.96
N ASP A 152 -21.41 9.92 -8.33
CA ASP A 152 -20.28 10.79 -8.67
C ASP A 152 -19.04 10.54 -7.79
N ALA A 153 -19.10 9.59 -6.87
CA ALA A 153 -18.06 9.38 -5.87
C ALA A 153 -16.71 9.03 -6.48
N GLU A 154 -16.70 8.18 -7.51
CA GLU A 154 -15.48 7.72 -8.16
C GLU A 154 -14.74 8.88 -8.81
N GLU A 155 -15.42 9.68 -9.61
CA GLU A 155 -14.85 10.84 -10.28
C GLU A 155 -14.29 11.85 -9.28
N ARG A 156 -15.05 12.22 -8.26
CA ARG A 156 -14.63 13.15 -7.20
C ARG A 156 -13.43 12.67 -6.41
N ILE A 157 -13.38 11.38 -6.09
CA ILE A 157 -12.23 10.79 -5.38
C ILE A 157 -11.00 10.85 -6.26
N TYR A 158 -11.07 10.40 -7.51
CA TYR A 158 -9.92 10.39 -8.42
C TYR A 158 -9.44 11.80 -8.75
N GLU A 159 -10.32 12.77 -8.91
CA GLU A 159 -9.96 14.18 -9.05
C GLU A 159 -9.13 14.68 -7.87
N LYS A 160 -9.58 14.42 -6.64
CA LYS A 160 -8.89 14.85 -5.42
C LYS A 160 -7.49 14.25 -5.22
N ILE A 161 -7.24 13.06 -5.73
CA ILE A 161 -5.95 12.39 -5.55
C ILE A 161 -5.03 12.49 -6.77
N SER A 162 -5.50 13.11 -7.85
CA SER A 162 -4.82 13.14 -9.16
C SER A 162 -3.44 13.78 -9.11
N ASP A 163 -3.26 14.80 -8.27
CA ASP A 163 -2.00 15.54 -8.12
C ASP A 163 -0.86 14.76 -7.45
N ILE A 164 -1.18 13.67 -6.74
CA ILE A 164 -0.18 12.79 -6.10
C ILE A 164 -0.21 11.36 -6.63
N THR A 165 -0.97 11.10 -7.69
CA THR A 165 -1.14 9.77 -8.25
C THR A 165 -0.67 9.71 -9.69
N VAL A 166 0.11 8.68 -10.01
CA VAL A 166 0.49 8.37 -11.39
C VAL A 166 -0.03 6.97 -11.73
N SER A 167 -0.85 6.88 -12.77
CA SER A 167 -1.34 5.61 -13.30
C SER A 167 -0.56 5.25 -14.56
N MET A 168 0.02 4.05 -14.57
CA MET A 168 0.77 3.51 -15.71
C MET A 168 0.14 2.19 -16.14
N LYS A 169 -0.37 2.12 -17.36
CA LYS A 169 -0.88 0.89 -17.93
C LYS A 169 0.19 0.24 -18.80
N ALA A 170 0.40 -1.06 -18.63
CA ALA A 170 1.39 -1.80 -19.43
C ALA A 170 1.15 -1.67 -20.94
N ILE A 171 -0.11 -1.62 -21.36
CA ILE A 171 -0.50 -1.50 -22.78
C ILE A 171 -0.07 -0.16 -23.40
N ASP A 172 0.09 0.90 -22.59
CA ASP A 172 0.48 2.23 -23.07
C ASP A 172 2.01 2.30 -23.34
N HIS A 173 2.78 1.39 -22.77
CA HIS A 173 4.25 1.42 -22.78
C HIS A 173 4.90 0.15 -23.38
N LEU A 174 4.16 -0.95 -23.47
CA LEU A 174 4.66 -2.24 -23.93
C LEU A 174 3.84 -2.73 -25.12
N LYS A 175 4.52 -3.34 -26.11
CA LYS A 175 3.84 -4.10 -27.16
C LYS A 175 3.33 -5.42 -26.56
N MET A 176 2.09 -5.40 -26.09
CA MET A 176 1.43 -6.58 -25.55
C MET A 176 0.84 -7.42 -26.69
N PRO A 177 0.93 -8.76 -26.63
CA PRO A 177 0.16 -9.61 -27.53
C PRO A 177 -1.34 -9.45 -27.29
N GLU A 178 -2.15 -9.80 -28.29
CA GLU A 178 -3.61 -9.78 -28.11
C GLU A 178 -4.04 -10.72 -26.97
N LEU A 179 -4.99 -10.24 -26.15
CA LEU A 179 -5.57 -11.05 -25.09
C LEU A 179 -6.46 -12.13 -25.67
N VAL A 180 -6.01 -13.38 -25.62
CA VAL A 180 -6.82 -14.55 -25.99
C VAL A 180 -7.46 -15.12 -24.74
N SER A 181 -8.79 -15.03 -24.65
CA SER A 181 -9.56 -15.59 -23.53
C SER A 181 -10.25 -16.89 -23.95
N ASN A 182 -9.87 -18.01 -23.36
CA ASN A 182 -10.51 -19.30 -23.56
C ASN A 182 -11.36 -19.67 -22.34
N LYS A 183 -12.65 -19.94 -22.56
CA LYS A 183 -13.57 -20.37 -21.51
C LYS A 183 -13.70 -21.89 -21.53
N TYR A 184 -13.23 -22.55 -20.48
CA TYR A 184 -13.43 -23.98 -20.26
C TYR A 184 -14.57 -24.20 -19.26
N ILE A 185 -15.57 -24.99 -19.66
CA ILE A 185 -16.66 -25.41 -18.78
C ILE A 185 -16.33 -26.81 -18.27
N VAL A 186 -16.05 -26.90 -16.97
CA VAL A 186 -15.81 -28.19 -16.30
C VAL A 186 -17.09 -28.58 -15.59
N LYS A 187 -17.61 -29.79 -15.90
CA LYS A 187 -18.69 -30.41 -15.10
C LYS A 187 -18.04 -31.08 -13.90
N MET A 188 -18.46 -30.69 -12.71
CA MET A 188 -18.09 -31.45 -11.51
C MET A 188 -18.80 -32.81 -11.55
N SER A 189 -18.07 -33.88 -11.28
CA SER A 189 -18.65 -35.19 -11.00
C SER A 189 -19.36 -35.15 -9.64
N ASP A 190 -20.54 -35.74 -9.59
CA ASP A 190 -21.32 -35.94 -8.37
C ASP A 190 -20.54 -36.71 -7.31
#